data_5e6f7bbc73258525acac14a1b7d268a9
#
_entry.id   5e6f7bbc73258525acac14a1b7d268a9
#
_cell.length_a   1.000
_cell.length_b   1.000
_cell.length_c   1.000
_cell.angle_alpha   90.00
_cell.angle_beta   90.00
_cell.angle_gamma   90.00
#
_symmetry.space_group_name_H-M   'P 1'
#
loop_
_entity.id
_entity.type
_entity.pdbx_description
1 polymer ?
#
loop_
_entity_poly.entity_id
_entity_poly.type
_entity_poly.pdbx_seq_one_letter_code
_entity_poly.pdbx_strand_id
1 'polypeptide(L)'
;MDRTIQPEIQPLKNFHIQTPVRTTLPNGIPLTVINAGEQEVVRMDVLFSGGRWQQSQKLQALFTNRMLREGTTKYTAATIAEKLDYYGSWLELSSSSEYAYITVYSLNKYLACLLYTSPSPRD
;
A
#
# COMPACT_ATOMS: atom_id res chain seq x y z
N MET A 1 19.98 33.31 8.76
CA MET A 1 18.63 33.09 9.29
C MET A 1 18.75 33.06 10.80
N ASP A 2 18.19 34.07 11.49
CA ASP A 2 18.28 34.16 12.96
C ASP A 2 17.25 33.18 13.57
N ARG A 3 17.73 32.17 14.28
CA ARG A 3 16.90 31.14 14.89
C ARG A 3 16.34 31.51 16.27
N THR A 4 16.71 32.68 16.78
CA THR A 4 16.19 33.19 18.06
C THR A 4 14.84 33.88 17.92
N ILE A 5 14.45 34.23 16.70
CA ILE A 5 13.17 34.90 16.41
C ILE A 5 12.14 33.82 16.06
N GLN A 6 11.10 33.73 16.88
CA GLN A 6 9.98 32.84 16.60
C GLN A 6 9.23 33.30 15.33
N PRO A 7 8.95 32.42 14.37
CA PRO A 7 8.15 32.80 13.21
C PRO A 7 6.75 33.23 13.62
N GLU A 8 6.17 34.19 12.89
CA GLU A 8 4.80 34.64 13.12
C GLU A 8 3.82 33.47 12.97
N ILE A 9 2.90 33.37 13.94
CA ILE A 9 1.80 32.40 13.88
C ILE A 9 0.79 32.91 12.87
N GLN A 10 0.72 32.26 11.72
CA GLN A 10 -0.28 32.56 10.70
C GLN A 10 -1.47 31.58 10.85
N PRO A 11 -2.69 32.09 11.11
CA PRO A 11 -3.87 31.24 11.16
C PRO A 11 -4.15 30.68 9.75
N LEU A 12 -4.42 29.37 9.67
CA LEU A 12 -4.89 28.72 8.45
C LEU A 12 -6.26 29.32 8.05
N LYS A 13 -6.27 30.18 7.03
CA LYS A 13 -7.49 30.84 6.56
C LYS A 13 -8.32 29.98 5.62
N ASN A 14 -7.66 29.16 4.80
CA ASN A 14 -8.32 28.28 3.84
C ASN A 14 -7.55 26.96 3.76
N PHE A 15 -8.24 25.84 3.80
CA PHE A 15 -7.70 24.53 3.46
C PHE A 15 -8.68 23.81 2.53
N HIS A 16 -8.15 23.04 1.60
CA HIS A 16 -8.93 22.24 0.68
C HIS A 16 -8.63 20.78 0.90
N ILE A 17 -9.67 20.00 1.20
CA ILE A 17 -9.57 18.55 1.32
C ILE A 17 -9.92 17.94 -0.03
N GLN A 18 -9.00 17.16 -0.60
CA GLN A 18 -9.27 16.47 -1.85
C GLN A 18 -10.32 15.38 -1.65
N THR A 19 -11.33 15.41 -2.51
CA THR A 19 -12.42 14.43 -2.46
C THR A 19 -12.01 13.16 -3.21
N PRO A 20 -12.10 11.97 -2.58
CA PRO A 20 -11.81 10.72 -3.24
C PRO A 20 -12.86 10.38 -4.29
N VAL A 21 -12.42 9.84 -5.42
CA VAL A 21 -13.29 9.22 -6.44
C VAL A 21 -13.49 7.76 -6.06
N ARG A 22 -14.75 7.33 -5.94
CA ARG A 22 -15.13 5.95 -5.61
C ARG A 22 -15.78 5.28 -6.80
N THR A 23 -15.34 4.07 -7.10
CA THR A 23 -15.90 3.21 -8.15
C THR A 23 -15.85 1.75 -7.69
N THR A 24 -16.48 0.88 -8.46
CA THR A 24 -16.42 -0.57 -8.23
C THR A 24 -15.85 -1.23 -9.47
N LEU A 25 -14.86 -2.09 -9.29
CA LEU A 25 -14.28 -2.86 -10.38
C LEU A 25 -15.28 -3.92 -10.91
N PRO A 26 -15.11 -4.43 -12.14
CA PRO A 26 -16.00 -5.45 -12.70
C PRO A 26 -16.14 -6.73 -11.86
N ASN A 27 -15.15 -7.03 -11.03
CA ASN A 27 -15.14 -8.16 -10.09
C ASN A 27 -15.83 -7.85 -8.74
N GLY A 28 -16.44 -6.66 -8.58
CA GLY A 28 -17.15 -6.25 -7.37
C GLY A 28 -16.26 -5.62 -6.28
N ILE A 29 -14.95 -5.49 -6.49
CA ILE A 29 -14.03 -4.87 -5.52
C ILE A 29 -14.23 -3.35 -5.54
N PRO A 30 -14.48 -2.70 -4.38
CA PRO A 30 -14.53 -1.25 -4.32
C PRO A 30 -13.13 -0.65 -4.49
N LEU A 31 -13.04 0.37 -5.35
CA LEU A 31 -11.82 1.13 -5.59
C LEU A 31 -12.04 2.59 -5.19
N THR A 32 -11.14 3.12 -4.38
CA THR A 32 -11.11 4.54 -4.00
C THR A 32 -9.81 5.15 -4.50
N VAL A 33 -9.90 6.22 -5.26
CA VAL A 33 -8.75 6.92 -5.85
C VAL A 33 -8.71 8.36 -5.35
N ILE A 34 -7.55 8.78 -4.87
CA ILE A 34 -7.25 10.16 -4.54
C ILE A 34 -6.10 10.60 -5.45
N ASN A 35 -6.39 11.50 -6.37
CA ASN A 35 -5.36 12.08 -7.21
C ASN A 35 -4.82 13.34 -6.53
N ALA A 36 -3.67 13.20 -5.89
CA ALA A 36 -3.05 14.24 -5.06
C ALA A 36 -1.53 14.23 -5.24
N GLY A 37 -0.93 15.41 -5.11
CA GLY A 37 0.52 15.58 -5.16
C GLY A 37 1.07 15.93 -6.53
N GLU A 38 2.31 16.39 -6.53
CA GLU A 38 3.04 16.85 -7.72
C GLU A 38 4.05 15.82 -8.23
N GLN A 39 4.26 14.74 -7.46
CA GLN A 39 5.24 13.71 -7.79
C GLN A 39 4.60 12.54 -8.54
N GLU A 40 5.33 11.95 -9.45
CA GLU A 40 4.91 10.74 -10.20
C GLU A 40 5.06 9.46 -9.36
N VAL A 41 4.56 9.49 -8.15
CA VAL A 41 4.58 8.36 -7.21
C VAL A 41 3.14 7.96 -6.91
N VAL A 42 2.88 6.66 -6.91
CA VAL A 42 1.62 6.08 -6.49
C VAL A 42 1.80 5.24 -5.24
N ARG A 43 0.87 5.37 -4.33
CA ARG A 43 0.64 4.43 -3.24
C ARG A 43 -0.64 3.66 -3.52
N MET A 44 -0.56 2.35 -3.46
CA MET A 44 -1.71 1.46 -3.58
C MET A 44 -1.86 0.62 -2.32
N ASP A 45 -3.01 0.70 -1.69
CA ASP A 45 -3.36 -0.11 -0.52
C ASP A 45 -4.41 -1.15 -0.92
N VAL A 46 -4.14 -2.43 -0.68
CA VAL A 46 -5.11 -3.51 -0.80
C VAL A 46 -5.47 -4.01 0.59
N LEU A 47 -6.75 -4.00 0.91
CA LEU A 47 -7.29 -4.34 2.21
C LEU A 47 -8.05 -5.65 2.13
N PHE A 48 -7.76 -6.56 3.06
CA PHE A 48 -8.48 -7.82 3.23
C PHE A 48 -9.13 -7.88 4.61
N SER A 49 -10.36 -8.37 4.70
CA SER A 49 -11.01 -8.69 5.97
C SER A 49 -10.38 -9.96 6.56
N GLY A 50 -9.18 -9.83 7.11
CA GLY A 50 -8.36 -10.94 7.60
C GLY A 50 -7.45 -10.50 8.76
N GLY A 51 -7.95 -9.62 9.61
CA GLY A 51 -7.21 -9.13 10.78
C GLY A 51 -7.22 -10.12 11.95
N ARG A 52 -6.69 -9.66 13.09
CA ARG A 52 -6.54 -10.50 14.30
C ARG A 52 -7.85 -11.02 14.87
N TRP A 53 -8.97 -10.37 14.62
CA TRP A 53 -10.28 -10.80 15.12
C TRP A 53 -10.86 -11.98 14.33
N GLN A 54 -10.43 -12.16 13.07
CA GLN A 54 -10.88 -13.27 12.23
C GLN A 54 -10.00 -14.53 12.34
N GLN A 55 -8.86 -14.44 13.07
CA GLN A 55 -7.94 -15.55 13.17
C GLN A 55 -8.47 -16.66 14.10
N SER A 56 -8.29 -17.92 13.70
CA SER A 56 -8.61 -19.09 14.53
C SER A 56 -7.48 -19.48 15.48
N GLN A 57 -6.25 -19.07 15.17
CA GLN A 57 -5.04 -19.33 15.95
C GLN A 57 -4.26 -18.04 16.19
N LYS A 58 -3.57 -17.96 17.34
CA LYS A 58 -2.71 -16.82 17.65
C LYS A 58 -1.65 -16.61 16.56
N LEU A 59 -1.45 -15.35 16.16
CA LEU A 59 -0.47 -14.92 15.16
C LEU A 59 -0.76 -15.35 13.71
N GLN A 60 -1.85 -16.07 13.44
CA GLN A 60 -2.21 -16.52 12.08
C GLN A 60 -2.28 -15.34 11.10
N ALA A 61 -3.01 -14.28 11.42
CA ALA A 61 -3.13 -13.11 10.54
C ALA A 61 -1.78 -12.46 10.24
N LEU A 62 -0.90 -12.37 11.25
CA LEU A 62 0.42 -11.80 11.10
C LEU A 62 1.31 -12.64 10.19
N PHE A 63 1.38 -13.96 10.43
CA PHE A 63 2.23 -14.83 9.62
C PHE A 63 1.70 -14.97 8.20
N THR A 64 0.39 -15.16 8.00
CA THR A 64 -0.20 -15.22 6.67
C THR A 64 0.15 -13.99 5.84
N ASN A 65 0.04 -12.80 6.45
CA ASN A 65 0.37 -11.58 5.75
C ASN A 65 1.88 -11.46 5.44
N ARG A 66 2.75 -11.75 6.41
CA ARG A 66 4.21 -11.69 6.22
C ARG A 66 4.72 -12.68 5.18
N MET A 67 4.12 -13.87 5.11
CA MET A 67 4.52 -14.89 4.16
C MET A 67 4.26 -14.52 2.70
N LEU A 68 3.45 -13.50 2.41
CA LEU A 68 3.21 -13.02 1.05
C LEU A 68 4.50 -12.56 0.32
N ARG A 69 5.54 -12.20 1.05
CA ARG A 69 6.84 -11.84 0.46
C ARG A 69 7.83 -13.00 0.34
N GLU A 70 7.53 -14.13 0.99
CA GLU A 70 8.46 -15.27 1.05
C GLU A 70 8.44 -16.14 -0.20
N GLY A 71 7.52 -15.88 -1.12
CA GLY A 71 7.44 -16.52 -2.42
C GLY A 71 6.02 -16.85 -2.85
N THR A 72 5.92 -17.29 -4.09
CA THR A 72 4.70 -17.81 -4.71
C THR A 72 5.04 -19.12 -5.41
N THR A 73 4.05 -19.77 -6.01
CA THR A 73 4.29 -20.95 -6.88
C THR A 73 5.19 -20.65 -8.08
N LYS A 74 5.26 -19.37 -8.50
CA LYS A 74 6.01 -18.92 -9.69
C LYS A 74 7.33 -18.22 -9.35
N TYR A 75 7.41 -17.55 -8.23
CA TYR A 75 8.55 -16.71 -7.86
C TYR A 75 9.06 -17.03 -6.46
N THR A 76 10.37 -17.11 -6.32
CA THR A 76 11.03 -17.19 -5.02
C THR A 76 11.04 -15.82 -4.34
N ALA A 77 11.28 -15.79 -3.03
CA ALA A 77 11.43 -14.54 -2.28
C ALA A 77 12.51 -13.62 -2.89
N ALA A 78 13.66 -14.21 -3.29
CA ALA A 78 14.75 -13.48 -3.94
C ALA A 78 14.29 -12.84 -5.26
N THR A 79 13.58 -13.58 -6.11
CA THR A 79 13.04 -13.05 -7.38
C THR A 79 12.04 -11.93 -7.16
N ILE A 80 11.19 -12.02 -6.13
CA ILE A 80 10.25 -10.96 -5.78
C ILE A 80 11.02 -9.71 -5.34
N ALA A 81 12.02 -9.86 -4.47
CA ALA A 81 12.85 -8.76 -4.00
C ALA A 81 13.60 -8.07 -5.15
N GLU A 82 14.28 -8.85 -6.01
CA GLU A 82 14.98 -8.33 -7.20
C GLU A 82 14.06 -7.53 -8.13
N LYS A 83 12.82 -8.00 -8.35
CA LYS A 83 11.85 -7.28 -9.17
C LYS A 83 11.39 -5.97 -8.52
N LEU A 84 11.12 -5.98 -7.22
CA LEU A 84 10.77 -4.76 -6.50
C LEU A 84 11.90 -3.72 -6.56
N ASP A 85 13.14 -4.17 -6.31
CA ASP A 85 14.33 -3.32 -6.38
C ASP A 85 14.58 -2.79 -7.80
N TYR A 86 14.40 -3.63 -8.82
CA TYR A 86 14.54 -3.22 -10.23
C TYR A 86 13.60 -2.07 -10.61
N TYR A 87 12.36 -2.09 -10.09
CA TYR A 87 11.38 -1.02 -10.32
C TYR A 87 11.47 0.12 -9.28
N GLY A 88 12.39 0.06 -8.32
CA GLY A 88 12.51 1.05 -7.25
C GLY A 88 11.24 1.13 -6.41
N SER A 89 10.62 0.00 -6.13
CA SER A 89 9.32 -0.10 -5.48
C SER A 89 9.43 -0.66 -4.09
N TRP A 90 8.47 -0.30 -3.24
CA TRP A 90 8.44 -0.72 -1.85
C TRP A 90 7.15 -1.46 -1.55
N LEU A 91 7.28 -2.65 -0.95
CA LEU A 91 6.16 -3.47 -0.48
C LEU A 91 6.14 -3.49 1.05
N GLU A 92 5.05 -3.03 1.63
CA GLU A 92 4.80 -3.08 3.06
C GLU A 92 3.61 -4.01 3.35
N LEU A 93 3.80 -4.92 4.31
CA LEU A 93 2.81 -5.89 4.74
C LEU A 93 2.50 -5.67 6.21
N SER A 94 1.27 -5.36 6.54
CA SER A 94 0.84 -5.12 7.92
C SER A 94 -0.53 -5.74 8.20
N SER A 95 -0.82 -5.98 9.47
CA SER A 95 -2.11 -6.47 9.92
C SER A 95 -2.58 -5.73 11.17
N SER A 96 -3.84 -5.32 11.15
CA SER A 96 -4.54 -4.69 12.28
C SER A 96 -5.46 -5.68 13.00
N SER A 97 -6.37 -5.16 13.79
CA SER A 97 -7.40 -5.96 14.43
C SER A 97 -8.43 -6.50 13.43
N GLU A 98 -8.82 -5.69 12.44
CA GLU A 98 -9.89 -6.01 11.48
C GLU A 98 -9.35 -6.42 10.11
N TYR A 99 -8.24 -5.80 9.65
CA TYR A 99 -7.77 -5.90 8.28
C TYR A 99 -6.32 -6.34 8.19
N ALA A 100 -6.01 -7.04 7.11
CA ALA A 100 -4.66 -7.21 6.60
C ALA A 100 -4.45 -6.23 5.44
N TYR A 101 -3.25 -5.64 5.37
CA TYR A 101 -2.89 -4.61 4.41
C TYR A 101 -1.70 -5.05 3.58
N ILE A 102 -1.82 -4.83 2.29
CA ILE A 102 -0.70 -4.88 1.34
C ILE A 102 -0.56 -3.46 0.78
N THR A 103 0.52 -2.78 1.09
CA THR A 103 0.80 -1.45 0.59
C THR A 103 1.97 -1.49 -0.38
N VAL A 104 1.78 -0.96 -1.56
CA VAL A 104 2.81 -0.86 -2.60
C VAL A 104 3.05 0.62 -2.90
N TYR A 105 4.32 1.00 -2.86
CA TYR A 105 4.78 2.31 -3.33
C TYR A 105 5.57 2.12 -4.61
N SER A 106 5.26 2.89 -5.64
CA SER A 106 5.92 2.80 -6.94
C SER A 106 5.85 4.11 -7.72
N LEU A 107 6.67 4.22 -8.72
CA LEU A 107 6.48 5.23 -9.76
C LEU A 107 5.25 4.87 -10.61
N ASN A 108 4.48 5.88 -11.01
CA ASN A 108 3.26 5.70 -11.82
C ASN A 108 3.49 4.81 -13.05
N LYS A 109 4.61 5.01 -13.75
CA LYS A 109 4.96 4.26 -14.98
C LYS A 109 5.18 2.76 -14.76
N TYR A 110 5.49 2.33 -13.52
CA TYR A 110 5.79 0.93 -13.21
C TYR A 110 4.65 0.20 -12.48
N LEU A 111 3.58 0.91 -12.11
CA LEU A 111 2.47 0.32 -11.36
C LEU A 111 1.89 -0.92 -12.05
N ALA A 112 1.66 -0.86 -13.36
CA ALA A 112 1.12 -2.00 -14.10
C ALA A 112 2.06 -3.22 -14.04
N CYS A 113 3.37 -3.01 -14.22
CA CYS A 113 4.36 -4.08 -14.14
C CYS A 113 4.37 -4.75 -12.76
N LEU A 114 4.26 -3.95 -11.70
CA LEU A 114 4.26 -4.43 -10.32
C LEU A 114 3.01 -5.21 -9.96
N LEU A 115 1.85 -4.83 -10.45
CA LEU A 115 0.61 -5.57 -10.23
C LEU A 115 0.68 -7.00 -10.77
N TYR A 116 1.43 -7.22 -11.86
CA TYR A 116 1.67 -8.56 -12.41
C TYR A 116 2.81 -9.33 -11.73
N THR A 117 3.63 -8.66 -10.93
CA THR A 117 4.77 -9.27 -10.23
C THR A 117 4.51 -9.47 -8.74
N SER A 118 3.55 -8.73 -8.18
CA SER A 118 3.14 -8.92 -6.79
C SER A 118 2.46 -10.28 -6.60
N PRO A 119 2.73 -10.96 -5.49
CA PRO A 119 2.06 -12.24 -5.20
C PRO A 119 0.55 -12.02 -5.13
N SER A 120 -0.17 -12.82 -5.94
CA SER A 120 -1.63 -12.84 -5.91
C SER A 120 -2.09 -13.93 -4.94
N PRO A 121 -3.17 -13.72 -4.18
CA PRO A 121 -3.76 -14.78 -3.36
C PRO A 121 -4.21 -16.03 -4.15
N ARG A 122 -4.18 -15.96 -5.48
CA ARG A 122 -4.53 -17.06 -6.40
C ARG A 122 -3.32 -17.82 -6.92
N ASP A 123 -2.11 -17.33 -6.68
CA ASP A 123 -0.85 -17.97 -7.02
C ASP A 123 -0.33 -18.73 -5.79
#